data_c993f652644260fb8185f6b74ec4d210
#
_entry.id   c993f652644260fb8185f6b74ec4d210
#
_cell.length_a   1.000
_cell.length_b   1.000
_cell.length_c   1.000
_cell.angle_alpha   90.00
_cell.angle_beta   90.00
_cell.angle_gamma   90.00
#
_symmetry.space_group_name_H-M   'P 1'
#
loop_
_entity.id
_entity.type
_entity.pdbx_description
1 polymer ?
#
loop_
_entity_poly.entity_id
_entity_poly.type
_entity_poly.pdbx_seq_one_letter_code
_entity_poly.pdbx_strand_id
1 'polypeptide(L)'
;MDTISIQQLVCGDRVERKVLGCGPGAPDPGGGPRAWRLGAQEAVARERWKLEEEKKKKVERFNSSRLNLETLADLENLVQRRREKRLKRRVPPRAPESMAKLHRTALHWACLKGHGQLVNRLLEAGAAVDARDLLDRTPVFWACRGGHLDILKQLLNQGAQVNARDKIWSTPLHVAVRTRHCDCLEHLIACGAHLDAQDKEGDTALHEAVRHGHYKAMKVLLLYGAKLGVQNAASVTPVQLARDWQRGIREALQAHAGHPRTRS
;
A
#
# COMPACT_ATOMS: atom_id res chain seq x y z
N MET A 1 -0.64 30.65 6.53
CA MET A 1 -0.34 29.40 7.24
C MET A 1 -0.99 29.47 8.60
N ASP A 2 -2.25 29.08 8.65
CA ASP A 2 -3.08 29.23 9.86
C ASP A 2 -2.93 27.97 10.70
N THR A 3 -2.23 28.13 11.82
CA THR A 3 -2.08 27.08 12.83
C THR A 3 -3.39 26.96 13.61
N ILE A 4 -4.12 25.88 13.35
CA ILE A 4 -5.34 25.54 14.10
C ILE A 4 -4.91 25.22 15.54
N SER A 5 -5.39 26.02 16.48
CA SER A 5 -5.13 25.87 17.93
C SER A 5 -5.75 24.56 18.44
N ILE A 6 -4.99 23.87 19.29
CA ILE A 6 -5.42 22.62 19.96
C ILE A 6 -6.73 22.78 20.75
N GLN A 7 -7.09 23.99 21.14
CA GLN A 7 -8.36 24.29 21.82
C GLN A 7 -9.60 24.13 20.92
N GLN A 8 -9.48 24.27 19.60
CA GLN A 8 -10.59 24.08 18.65
C GLN A 8 -10.90 22.60 18.35
N LEU A 9 -10.00 21.69 18.70
CA LEU A 9 -10.18 20.24 18.55
C LEU A 9 -10.87 19.57 19.75
N VAL A 10 -11.04 20.26 20.87
CA VAL A 10 -11.59 19.69 22.12
C VAL A 10 -13.02 20.12 22.40
N CYS A 11 -13.48 21.23 21.79
CA CYS A 11 -14.88 21.67 21.90
C CYS A 11 -15.69 21.14 20.73
N GLY A 12 -16.40 20.05 20.96
CA GLY A 12 -17.29 19.40 19.99
C GLY A 12 -18.58 20.21 19.73
N ASP A 13 -18.46 21.30 19.01
CA ASP A 13 -19.63 22.11 18.57
C ASP A 13 -20.16 21.68 17.19
N ARG A 14 -20.03 20.44 16.81
CA ARG A 14 -20.45 19.99 15.47
C ARG A 14 -21.50 18.89 15.42
N VAL A 15 -22.16 18.59 16.54
CA VAL A 15 -23.19 17.52 16.58
C VAL A 15 -24.63 18.06 16.66
N GLU A 16 -24.82 19.35 16.88
CA GLU A 16 -26.20 19.90 17.08
C GLU A 16 -26.91 20.45 15.83
N ARG A 17 -26.36 20.30 14.63
CA ARG A 17 -26.98 20.89 13.41
C ARG A 17 -27.54 19.91 12.40
N LYS A 18 -27.85 18.69 12.78
CA LYS A 18 -28.43 17.70 11.83
C LYS A 18 -29.74 17.05 12.23
N VAL A 19 -30.49 17.64 13.14
CA VAL A 19 -31.83 17.13 13.51
C VAL A 19 -32.87 18.25 13.46
N LEU A 20 -32.89 19.05 12.40
CA LEU A 20 -34.01 19.97 12.14
C LEU A 20 -34.26 20.08 10.64
N GLY A 21 -35.00 19.12 10.14
CA GLY A 21 -35.55 19.08 8.79
C GLY A 21 -36.84 18.29 8.76
N CYS A 22 -37.83 18.65 9.58
CA CYS A 22 -39.21 18.27 9.36
C CYS A 22 -39.99 19.46 8.88
N GLY A 23 -40.42 19.43 7.62
CA GLY A 23 -41.35 20.34 7.03
C GLY A 23 -42.75 20.27 7.69
N PRO A 24 -43.57 21.30 7.51
CA PRO A 24 -44.89 21.40 8.16
C PRO A 24 -45.92 20.52 7.41
N GLY A 25 -46.61 19.65 8.14
CA GLY A 25 -47.79 19.03 7.62
C GLY A 25 -48.03 17.57 7.93
N ALA A 26 -48.29 17.19 9.16
CA ALA A 26 -49.07 16.00 9.48
C ALA A 26 -49.83 16.20 10.79
N PRO A 27 -51.13 15.76 10.89
CA PRO A 27 -51.98 16.07 12.02
C PRO A 27 -51.62 15.23 13.25
N ASP A 28 -51.81 15.86 14.40
CA ASP A 28 -51.55 15.41 15.75
C ASP A 28 -52.53 14.27 16.16
N PRO A 29 -52.08 13.10 16.58
CA PRO A 29 -52.89 12.22 17.42
C PRO A 29 -52.46 12.39 18.87
N GLY A 30 -53.38 12.91 19.67
CA GLY A 30 -53.25 13.26 21.08
C GLY A 30 -52.60 12.19 21.95
N GLY A 31 -51.56 12.56 22.61
CA GLY A 31 -50.82 11.77 23.60
C GLY A 31 -49.55 12.48 24.05
N GLY A 32 -49.64 13.20 25.16
CA GLY A 32 -48.73 14.10 25.83
C GLY A 32 -47.24 14.09 25.52
N PRO A 33 -46.70 15.24 25.10
CA PRO A 33 -45.26 15.40 24.74
C PRO A 33 -44.30 15.49 25.95
N ARG A 34 -44.77 15.34 27.19
CA ARG A 34 -43.90 15.46 28.40
C ARG A 34 -43.19 14.18 28.81
N ALA A 35 -43.82 13.01 28.64
CA ALA A 35 -43.22 11.75 29.10
C ALA A 35 -42.02 11.29 28.28
N TRP A 36 -42.00 11.54 26.97
CA TRP A 36 -40.89 11.17 26.07
C TRP A 36 -39.65 12.03 26.28
N ARG A 37 -39.80 13.33 26.59
CA ARG A 37 -38.69 14.21 26.86
C ARG A 37 -38.00 13.94 28.21
N LEU A 38 -38.76 13.52 29.21
CA LEU A 38 -38.23 13.12 30.52
C LEU A 38 -37.40 11.86 30.43
N GLY A 39 -37.85 10.85 29.70
CA GLY A 39 -37.11 9.59 29.49
C GLY A 39 -35.81 9.79 28.69
N ALA A 40 -35.82 10.64 27.68
CA ALA A 40 -34.63 10.94 26.88
C ALA A 40 -33.59 11.76 27.68
N GLN A 41 -34.05 12.72 28.50
CA GLN A 41 -33.17 13.50 29.40
C GLN A 41 -32.55 12.63 30.49
N GLU A 42 -33.31 11.69 31.07
CA GLU A 42 -32.79 10.73 32.04
C GLU A 42 -31.80 9.74 31.43
N ALA A 43 -32.02 9.30 30.19
CA ALA A 43 -31.09 8.43 29.49
C ALA A 43 -29.76 9.14 29.22
N VAL A 44 -29.79 10.38 28.73
CA VAL A 44 -28.59 11.21 28.52
C VAL A 44 -27.90 11.52 29.85
N ALA A 45 -28.65 11.77 30.93
CA ALA A 45 -28.06 12.00 32.26
C ALA A 45 -27.35 10.74 32.80
N ARG A 46 -27.92 9.54 32.59
CA ARG A 46 -27.29 8.26 32.96
C ARG A 46 -26.02 7.99 32.17
N GLU A 47 -26.00 8.29 30.87
CA GLU A 47 -24.77 8.16 30.06
C GLU A 47 -23.69 9.15 30.48
N ARG A 48 -24.04 10.41 30.74
CA ARG A 48 -23.12 11.42 31.29
C ARG A 48 -22.52 10.97 32.61
N TRP A 49 -23.36 10.48 33.51
CA TRP A 49 -22.90 9.98 34.82
C TRP A 49 -21.94 8.79 34.69
N LYS A 50 -22.24 7.82 33.80
CA LYS A 50 -21.32 6.70 33.50
C LYS A 50 -19.97 7.18 32.97
N LEU A 51 -19.99 8.18 32.07
CA LEU A 51 -18.78 8.73 31.48
C LEU A 51 -17.93 9.48 32.53
N GLU A 52 -18.58 10.20 33.45
CA GLU A 52 -17.89 10.87 34.56
C GLU A 52 -17.31 9.86 35.57
N GLU A 53 -18.04 8.81 35.86
CA GLU A 53 -17.55 7.74 36.72
C GLU A 53 -16.37 6.99 36.13
N GLU A 54 -16.39 6.72 34.80
CA GLU A 54 -15.21 6.17 34.09
C GLU A 54 -14.00 7.12 34.12
N LYS A 55 -14.24 8.41 33.92
CA LYS A 55 -13.17 9.42 34.04
C LYS A 55 -12.61 9.45 35.45
N LYS A 56 -13.47 9.42 36.48
CA LYS A 56 -13.05 9.38 37.88
C LYS A 56 -12.23 8.13 38.19
N LYS A 57 -12.67 6.94 37.74
CA LYS A 57 -11.90 5.69 37.87
C LYS A 57 -10.56 5.71 37.12
N LYS A 58 -10.47 6.40 35.96
CA LYS A 58 -9.21 6.60 35.26
C LYS A 58 -8.26 7.52 36.01
N VAL A 59 -8.78 8.61 36.60
CA VAL A 59 -7.99 9.54 37.43
C VAL A 59 -7.53 8.86 38.72
N GLU A 60 -8.37 8.08 39.38
CA GLU A 60 -8.00 7.32 40.56
C GLU A 60 -6.93 6.25 40.27
N ARG A 61 -7.05 5.52 39.17
CA ARG A 61 -5.98 4.60 38.69
C ARG A 61 -4.68 5.33 38.38
N PHE A 62 -4.77 6.55 37.85
CA PHE A 62 -3.59 7.37 37.58
C PHE A 62 -2.95 7.90 38.85
N ASN A 63 -3.76 8.32 39.81
CA ASN A 63 -3.28 8.80 41.12
C ASN A 63 -2.77 7.66 42.01
N SER A 64 -3.43 6.52 42.04
CA SER A 64 -2.93 5.33 42.81
C SER A 64 -1.62 4.80 42.21
N SER A 65 -1.43 4.90 40.88
CA SER A 65 -0.13 4.56 40.29
C SER A 65 0.97 5.60 40.55
N ARG A 66 0.62 6.80 40.97
CA ARG A 66 1.56 7.88 41.35
C ARG A 66 1.97 7.83 42.84
N LEU A 67 1.09 7.29 43.67
CA LEU A 67 1.31 7.22 45.13
C LEU A 67 2.25 6.10 45.58
N ASN A 68 2.60 5.16 44.68
CA ASN A 68 3.50 4.04 45.01
C ASN A 68 4.97 4.28 44.63
N LEU A 69 5.38 5.52 44.41
CA LEU A 69 6.77 5.90 44.14
C LEU A 69 7.42 6.47 45.41
N GLU A 70 7.46 5.68 46.48
CA GLU A 70 8.04 6.12 47.75
C GLU A 70 9.53 5.85 47.87
N THR A 71 10.11 5.06 46.95
CA THR A 71 11.52 4.72 46.98
C THR A 71 12.25 5.01 45.66
N LEU A 72 13.54 5.34 45.72
CA LEU A 72 14.42 5.50 44.57
C LEU A 72 14.41 4.26 43.68
N ALA A 73 14.29 3.08 44.26
CA ALA A 73 14.19 1.80 43.55
C ALA A 73 12.93 1.68 42.70
N ASP A 74 11.81 2.27 43.09
CA ASP A 74 10.55 2.29 42.29
C ASP A 74 10.69 3.19 41.11
N LEU A 75 11.41 4.31 41.21
CA LEU A 75 11.74 5.19 40.08
C LEU A 75 12.64 4.49 39.07
N GLU A 76 13.66 3.79 39.52
CA GLU A 76 14.56 3.00 38.66
C GLU A 76 13.80 1.88 37.94
N ASN A 77 12.97 1.13 38.63
CA ASN A 77 12.11 0.11 38.05
C ASN A 77 11.13 0.69 37.01
N LEU A 78 10.59 1.86 37.27
CA LEU A 78 9.67 2.54 36.33
C LEU A 78 10.41 3.03 35.10
N VAL A 79 11.61 3.55 35.25
CA VAL A 79 12.50 3.94 34.13
C VAL A 79 12.92 2.71 33.34
N GLN A 80 13.26 1.61 34.02
CA GLN A 80 13.64 0.35 33.37
C GLN A 80 12.46 -0.27 32.57
N ARG A 81 11.25 -0.33 33.17
CA ARG A 81 10.02 -0.75 32.47
C ARG A 81 9.69 0.15 31.28
N ARG A 82 9.92 1.47 31.36
CA ARG A 82 9.74 2.38 30.22
C ARG A 82 10.82 2.16 29.15
N ARG A 83 12.07 1.89 29.52
CA ARG A 83 13.15 1.51 28.60
C ARG A 83 12.85 0.19 27.90
N GLU A 84 12.41 -0.84 28.62
CA GLU A 84 12.00 -2.13 28.05
C GLU A 84 10.79 -2.00 27.10
N LYS A 85 9.77 -1.21 27.50
CA LYS A 85 8.63 -0.93 26.61
C LYS A 85 9.06 -0.16 25.34
N ARG A 86 10.03 0.75 25.45
CA ARG A 86 10.62 1.43 24.28
C ARG A 86 11.46 0.47 23.42
N LEU A 87 12.22 -0.41 24.03
CA LEU A 87 12.97 -1.46 23.34
C LEU A 87 12.04 -2.47 22.66
N LYS A 88 10.99 -2.94 23.34
CA LYS A 88 9.96 -3.81 22.75
C LYS A 88 9.20 -3.13 21.59
N ARG A 89 9.03 -1.81 21.63
CA ARG A 89 8.47 -1.03 20.51
C ARG A 89 9.47 -0.78 19.38
N ARG A 90 10.78 -0.85 19.64
CA ARG A 90 11.86 -0.73 18.65
C ARG A 90 12.24 -2.06 18.02
N VAL A 91 11.91 -3.19 18.64
CA VAL A 91 11.98 -4.48 17.97
C VAL A 91 10.88 -4.48 16.90
N PRO A 92 11.24 -4.49 15.61
CA PRO A 92 10.23 -4.58 14.57
C PRO A 92 9.40 -5.84 14.86
N PRO A 93 8.08 -5.79 14.66
CA PRO A 93 7.23 -6.94 14.88
C PRO A 93 7.86 -8.12 14.14
N ARG A 94 8.04 -9.25 14.86
CA ARG A 94 8.58 -10.49 14.29
C ARG A 94 7.94 -10.68 12.92
N ALA A 95 8.77 -10.71 11.89
CA ALA A 95 8.29 -10.81 10.52
C ALA A 95 7.23 -11.93 10.46
N PRO A 96 6.03 -11.69 9.93
CA PRO A 96 5.01 -12.72 9.90
C PRO A 96 5.59 -13.99 9.29
N GLU A 97 5.23 -15.16 9.80
CA GLU A 97 5.81 -16.47 9.38
C GLU A 97 5.77 -16.68 7.86
N SER A 98 4.81 -16.04 7.17
CA SER A 98 4.75 -15.98 5.72
C SER A 98 5.96 -15.28 5.08
N MET A 99 6.63 -14.38 5.80
CA MET A 99 7.85 -13.71 5.32
C MET A 99 9.07 -14.61 5.42
N ALA A 100 9.21 -15.36 6.51
CA ALA A 100 10.29 -16.32 6.70
C ALA A 100 10.24 -17.44 5.64
N LYS A 101 9.03 -17.86 5.24
CA LYS A 101 8.84 -18.91 4.22
C LYS A 101 9.31 -18.52 2.81
N LEU A 102 9.45 -17.23 2.50
CA LEU A 102 9.83 -16.74 1.17
C LEU A 102 11.28 -16.24 1.11
N HIS A 103 12.08 -16.44 2.14
CA HIS A 103 13.49 -15.98 2.24
C HIS A 103 13.69 -14.50 1.87
N ARG A 104 12.67 -13.66 2.08
CA ARG A 104 12.76 -12.23 1.83
C ARG A 104 13.50 -11.54 2.96
N THR A 105 14.54 -10.79 2.63
CA THR A 105 15.29 -9.98 3.60
C THR A 105 14.54 -8.68 3.93
N ALA A 106 14.97 -7.99 4.98
CA ALA A 106 14.46 -6.66 5.32
C ALA A 106 14.59 -5.67 4.15
N LEU A 107 15.67 -5.80 3.33
CA LEU A 107 15.90 -4.97 2.16
C LEU A 107 14.81 -5.16 1.09
N HIS A 108 14.39 -6.38 0.79
CA HIS A 108 13.28 -6.63 -0.14
C HIS A 108 11.98 -5.93 0.29
N TRP A 109 11.68 -5.95 1.59
CA TRP A 109 10.48 -5.32 2.12
C TRP A 109 10.58 -3.80 2.13
N ALA A 110 11.72 -3.26 2.52
CA ALA A 110 11.96 -1.82 2.48
C ALA A 110 11.83 -1.28 1.05
N CYS A 111 12.34 -2.02 0.05
CA CYS A 111 12.22 -1.68 -1.37
C CYS A 111 10.77 -1.73 -1.86
N LEU A 112 10.00 -2.77 -1.48
CA LEU A 112 8.59 -2.89 -1.87
C LEU A 112 7.71 -1.78 -1.26
N LYS A 113 7.99 -1.39 0.00
CA LYS A 113 7.19 -0.42 0.74
C LYS A 113 7.62 1.04 0.56
N GLY A 114 8.71 1.29 -0.12
CA GLY A 114 9.18 2.65 -0.38
C GLY A 114 9.92 3.31 0.79
N HIS A 115 10.48 2.52 1.71
CA HIS A 115 11.18 3.05 2.87
C HIS A 115 12.65 3.38 2.54
N GLY A 116 12.90 4.46 1.77
CA GLY A 116 14.23 4.83 1.28
C GLY A 116 15.27 5.03 2.38
N GLN A 117 14.91 5.67 3.50
CA GLN A 117 15.83 5.82 4.65
C GLN A 117 16.24 4.48 5.25
N LEU A 118 15.31 3.51 5.32
CA LEU A 118 15.62 2.17 5.80
C LEU A 118 16.51 1.42 4.81
N VAL A 119 16.28 1.58 3.51
CA VAL A 119 17.15 1.01 2.46
C VAL A 119 18.57 1.51 2.63
N ASN A 120 18.78 2.82 2.79
CA ASN A 120 20.13 3.39 3.01
C ASN A 120 20.80 2.78 4.23
N ARG A 121 20.12 2.75 5.37
CA ARG A 121 20.68 2.18 6.61
C ARG A 121 21.02 0.70 6.49
N LEU A 122 20.21 -0.07 5.76
CA LEU A 122 20.48 -1.49 5.53
C LEU A 122 21.70 -1.69 4.62
N LEU A 123 21.84 -0.87 3.57
CA LEU A 123 23.00 -0.92 2.67
C LEU A 123 24.28 -0.47 3.39
N GLU A 124 24.24 0.61 4.19
CA GLU A 124 25.34 1.07 5.05
C GLU A 124 25.75 0.00 6.08
N ALA A 125 24.79 -0.77 6.57
CA ALA A 125 25.04 -1.89 7.48
C ALA A 125 25.56 -3.16 6.78
N GLY A 126 25.85 -3.10 5.45
CA GLY A 126 26.40 -4.21 4.68
C GLY A 126 25.36 -5.24 4.20
N ALA A 127 24.09 -4.87 4.08
CA ALA A 127 23.11 -5.75 3.47
C ALA A 127 23.48 -6.02 2.00
N ALA A 128 23.42 -7.29 1.59
CA ALA A 128 23.69 -7.68 0.21
C ALA A 128 22.67 -7.04 -0.75
N VAL A 129 23.14 -6.18 -1.65
CA VAL A 129 22.32 -5.42 -2.60
C VAL A 129 21.54 -6.35 -3.55
N ASP A 130 22.13 -7.49 -3.93
CA ASP A 130 21.55 -8.51 -4.80
C ASP A 130 21.11 -9.77 -4.03
N ALA A 131 20.69 -9.60 -2.77
CA ALA A 131 20.10 -10.70 -2.01
C ALA A 131 18.94 -11.32 -2.80
N ARG A 132 18.87 -12.66 -2.85
CA ARG A 132 17.83 -13.37 -3.59
C ARG A 132 16.77 -13.95 -2.66
N ASP A 133 15.50 -13.75 -3.02
CA ASP A 133 14.39 -14.41 -2.34
C ASP A 133 14.20 -15.85 -2.87
N LEU A 134 13.20 -16.57 -2.36
CA LEU A 134 12.90 -17.95 -2.81
C LEU A 134 12.62 -18.07 -4.32
N LEU A 135 12.24 -16.97 -4.97
CA LEU A 135 11.99 -16.90 -6.40
C LEU A 135 13.15 -16.27 -7.18
N ASP A 136 14.34 -16.19 -6.58
CA ASP A 136 15.55 -15.56 -7.12
C ASP A 136 15.39 -14.07 -7.47
N ARG A 137 14.39 -13.39 -6.88
CA ARG A 137 14.17 -11.97 -7.08
C ARG A 137 15.08 -11.16 -6.18
N THR A 138 15.73 -10.16 -6.76
CA THR A 138 16.58 -9.22 -6.04
C THR A 138 15.76 -8.01 -5.52
N PRO A 139 16.30 -7.17 -4.60
CA PRO A 139 15.64 -5.95 -4.14
C PRO A 139 15.21 -5.01 -5.28
N VAL A 140 15.93 -5.00 -6.42
CA VAL A 140 15.57 -4.23 -7.62
C VAL A 140 14.20 -4.64 -8.17
N PHE A 141 13.88 -5.95 -8.22
CA PHE A 141 12.55 -6.43 -8.62
C PHE A 141 11.44 -5.85 -7.73
N TRP A 142 11.70 -5.76 -6.42
CA TRP A 142 10.74 -5.28 -5.45
C TRP A 142 10.58 -3.76 -5.49
N ALA A 143 11.66 -3.01 -5.76
CA ALA A 143 11.60 -1.57 -6.02
C ALA A 143 10.79 -1.26 -7.29
N CYS A 144 11.01 -2.01 -8.38
CA CYS A 144 10.23 -1.88 -9.62
C CYS A 144 8.76 -2.24 -9.41
N ARG A 145 8.47 -3.30 -8.62
CA ARG A 145 7.11 -3.71 -8.29
C ARG A 145 6.36 -2.65 -7.46
N GLY A 146 7.06 -1.98 -6.55
CA GLY A 146 6.52 -0.90 -5.73
C GLY A 146 6.44 0.44 -6.44
N GLY A 147 7.13 0.62 -7.58
CA GLY A 147 7.20 1.87 -8.32
C GLY A 147 8.07 2.94 -7.67
N HIS A 148 9.01 2.53 -6.83
CA HIS A 148 9.85 3.45 -6.06
C HIS A 148 11.15 3.78 -6.83
N LEU A 149 11.08 4.80 -7.71
CA LEU A 149 12.18 5.22 -8.56
C LEU A 149 13.43 5.60 -7.76
N ASP A 150 13.27 6.35 -6.66
CA ASP A 150 14.43 6.80 -5.86
C ASP A 150 15.18 5.62 -5.25
N ILE A 151 14.46 4.61 -4.77
CA ILE A 151 15.06 3.38 -4.24
C ILE A 151 15.73 2.58 -5.35
N LEU A 152 15.11 2.50 -6.53
CA LEU A 152 15.71 1.87 -7.71
C LEU A 152 17.06 2.51 -8.05
N LYS A 153 17.11 3.85 -8.11
CA LYS A 153 18.35 4.61 -8.34
C LYS A 153 19.41 4.30 -7.28
N GLN A 154 19.01 4.27 -6.00
CA GLN A 154 19.93 3.95 -4.91
C GLN A 154 20.54 2.55 -5.07
N LEU A 155 19.72 1.53 -5.34
CA LEU A 155 20.19 0.16 -5.52
C LEU A 155 21.16 0.05 -6.72
N LEU A 156 20.82 0.66 -7.86
CA LEU A 156 21.66 0.63 -9.06
C LEU A 156 22.98 1.38 -8.85
N ASN A 157 22.98 2.49 -8.12
CA ASN A 157 24.19 3.22 -7.74
C ASN A 157 25.10 2.40 -6.80
N GLN A 158 24.54 1.49 -6.03
CA GLN A 158 25.28 0.55 -5.18
C GLN A 158 25.72 -0.73 -5.93
N GLY A 159 25.59 -0.75 -7.26
CA GLY A 159 26.05 -1.84 -8.10
C GLY A 159 25.07 -3.00 -8.24
N ALA A 160 23.77 -2.80 -7.95
CA ALA A 160 22.77 -3.83 -8.17
C ALA A 160 22.67 -4.25 -9.65
N GLN A 161 22.44 -5.53 -9.90
CA GLN A 161 22.32 -6.08 -11.25
C GLN A 161 21.01 -5.64 -11.92
N VAL A 162 21.14 -4.85 -13.00
CA VAL A 162 20.01 -4.33 -13.81
C VAL A 162 19.28 -5.49 -14.50
N ASN A 163 20.03 -6.48 -15.01
CA ASN A 163 19.51 -7.60 -15.81
C ASN A 163 19.41 -8.91 -15.02
N ALA A 164 19.23 -8.82 -13.69
CA ALA A 164 18.98 -10.01 -12.87
C ALA A 164 17.75 -10.77 -13.38
N ARG A 165 17.78 -12.10 -13.29
CA ARG A 165 16.68 -12.98 -13.69
C ARG A 165 16.11 -13.71 -12.48
N ASP A 166 14.79 -13.80 -12.42
CA ASP A 166 14.09 -14.61 -11.44
C ASP A 166 13.92 -16.08 -11.93
N LYS A 167 13.27 -16.93 -11.15
CA LYS A 167 13.03 -18.34 -11.50
C LYS A 167 12.23 -18.56 -12.78
N ILE A 168 11.47 -17.58 -13.22
CA ILE A 168 10.73 -17.60 -14.48
C ILE A 168 11.45 -16.81 -15.58
N TRP A 169 12.75 -16.50 -15.39
CA TRP A 169 13.62 -15.74 -16.28
C TRP A 169 13.15 -14.30 -16.54
N SER A 170 12.16 -13.84 -15.78
CA SER A 170 11.67 -12.45 -15.84
C SER A 170 12.77 -11.52 -15.32
N THR A 171 12.90 -10.34 -15.94
CA THR A 171 13.85 -9.30 -15.52
C THR A 171 13.11 -8.17 -14.78
N PRO A 172 13.81 -7.26 -14.07
CA PRO A 172 13.19 -6.08 -13.49
C PRO A 172 12.40 -5.24 -14.50
N LEU A 173 12.84 -5.24 -15.77
CA LEU A 173 12.15 -4.56 -16.87
C LEU A 173 10.75 -5.14 -17.10
N HIS A 174 10.60 -6.47 -17.14
CA HIS A 174 9.29 -7.13 -17.24
C HIS A 174 8.37 -6.74 -16.10
N VAL A 175 8.92 -6.70 -14.87
CA VAL A 175 8.14 -6.33 -13.68
C VAL A 175 7.67 -4.87 -13.76
N ALA A 176 8.54 -3.94 -14.15
CA ALA A 176 8.20 -2.52 -14.30
C ALA A 176 7.08 -2.32 -15.35
N VAL A 177 7.12 -3.06 -16.46
CA VAL A 177 6.05 -3.06 -17.47
C VAL A 177 4.76 -3.62 -16.91
N ARG A 178 4.80 -4.79 -16.27
CA ARG A 178 3.62 -5.47 -15.69
C ARG A 178 2.92 -4.62 -14.64
N THR A 179 3.68 -3.86 -13.85
CA THR A 179 3.16 -2.99 -12.79
C THR A 179 2.87 -1.56 -13.23
N ARG A 180 3.07 -1.21 -14.50
CA ARG A 180 2.83 0.11 -15.11
C ARG A 180 3.70 1.26 -14.58
N HIS A 181 4.84 0.96 -13.99
CA HIS A 181 5.76 1.98 -13.46
C HIS A 181 6.72 2.45 -14.56
N CYS A 182 6.24 3.40 -15.39
CA CYS A 182 6.99 3.91 -16.55
C CYS A 182 8.28 4.61 -16.15
N ASP A 183 8.31 5.32 -15.02
CA ASP A 183 9.50 6.01 -14.53
C ASP A 183 10.62 5.03 -14.18
N CYS A 184 10.27 3.91 -13.54
CA CYS A 184 11.22 2.82 -13.28
C CYS A 184 11.66 2.14 -14.58
N LEU A 185 10.74 1.95 -15.52
CA LEU A 185 11.02 1.39 -16.85
C LEU A 185 12.07 2.22 -17.59
N GLU A 186 11.84 3.52 -17.72
CA GLU A 186 12.76 4.45 -18.41
C GLU A 186 14.14 4.44 -17.74
N HIS A 187 14.17 4.47 -16.41
CA HIS A 187 15.44 4.46 -15.70
C HIS A 187 16.20 3.14 -15.87
N LEU A 188 15.52 1.98 -15.84
CA LEU A 188 16.16 0.70 -16.13
C LEU A 188 16.78 0.66 -17.53
N ILE A 189 16.07 1.18 -18.53
CA ILE A 189 16.57 1.26 -19.91
C ILE A 189 17.80 2.16 -19.97
N ALA A 190 17.77 3.32 -19.31
CA ALA A 190 18.90 4.22 -19.25
C ALA A 190 20.14 3.59 -18.56
N CYS A 191 19.93 2.65 -17.63
CA CYS A 191 20.98 1.90 -16.97
C CYS A 191 21.40 0.62 -17.71
N GLY A 192 20.98 0.42 -18.97
CA GLY A 192 21.40 -0.70 -19.80
C GLY A 192 20.58 -1.98 -19.62
N ALA A 193 19.30 -1.89 -19.30
CA ALA A 193 18.41 -3.05 -19.30
C ALA A 193 18.26 -3.64 -20.72
N HIS A 194 18.32 -4.96 -20.82
CA HIS A 194 18.11 -5.65 -22.09
C HIS A 194 16.64 -5.62 -22.49
N LEU A 195 16.30 -4.85 -23.53
CA LEU A 195 14.93 -4.65 -24.01
C LEU A 195 14.27 -5.94 -24.53
N ASP A 196 15.06 -6.78 -25.21
CA ASP A 196 14.58 -8.00 -25.85
C ASP A 196 14.88 -9.26 -25.00
N ALA A 197 15.12 -9.11 -23.70
CA ALA A 197 15.24 -10.25 -22.80
C ALA A 197 13.93 -11.05 -22.81
N GLN A 198 14.03 -12.37 -22.96
CA GLN A 198 12.88 -13.27 -22.95
C GLN A 198 12.78 -13.99 -21.60
N ASP A 199 11.57 -14.14 -21.12
CA ASP A 199 11.23 -14.97 -19.95
C ASP A 199 11.05 -16.46 -20.35
N LYS A 200 10.57 -17.31 -19.43
CA LYS A 200 10.34 -18.74 -19.71
C LYS A 200 9.30 -19.00 -20.79
N GLU A 201 8.35 -18.11 -20.95
CA GLU A 201 7.32 -18.16 -21.99
C GLU A 201 7.84 -17.61 -23.34
N GLY A 202 9.09 -17.15 -23.36
CA GLY A 202 9.70 -16.47 -24.50
C GLY A 202 9.19 -15.07 -24.71
N ASP A 203 8.41 -14.53 -23.78
CA ASP A 203 7.87 -13.19 -23.88
C ASP A 203 8.96 -12.15 -23.54
N THR A 204 8.99 -11.08 -24.35
CA THR A 204 9.77 -9.88 -24.04
C THR A 204 8.91 -8.89 -23.25
N ALA A 205 9.55 -7.87 -22.69
CA ALA A 205 8.85 -6.76 -22.05
C ALA A 205 7.78 -6.11 -22.98
N LEU A 206 8.03 -6.12 -24.29
CA LEU A 206 7.07 -5.61 -25.28
C LEU A 206 5.84 -6.52 -25.43
N HIS A 207 6.00 -7.85 -25.40
CA HIS A 207 4.85 -8.79 -25.37
C HIS A 207 3.96 -8.54 -24.15
N GLU A 208 4.57 -8.39 -22.97
CA GLU A 208 3.86 -8.07 -21.72
C GLU A 208 3.11 -6.73 -21.81
N ALA A 209 3.76 -5.69 -22.38
CA ALA A 209 3.14 -4.39 -22.57
C ALA A 209 1.91 -4.46 -23.48
N VAL A 210 1.98 -5.24 -24.55
CA VAL A 210 0.88 -5.46 -25.49
C VAL A 210 -0.25 -6.28 -24.84
N ARG A 211 0.09 -7.40 -24.18
CA ARG A 211 -0.87 -8.28 -23.52
C ARG A 211 -1.72 -7.53 -22.49
N HIS A 212 -1.10 -6.63 -21.75
CA HIS A 212 -1.77 -5.85 -20.70
C HIS A 212 -2.32 -4.49 -21.17
N GLY A 213 -2.16 -4.13 -22.44
CA GLY A 213 -2.62 -2.85 -22.98
C GLY A 213 -1.91 -1.62 -22.40
N HIS A 214 -0.64 -1.75 -22.03
CA HIS A 214 0.13 -0.69 -21.40
C HIS A 214 0.76 0.26 -22.43
N TYR A 215 -0.04 1.14 -23.04
CA TYR A 215 0.38 2.02 -24.14
C TYR A 215 1.61 2.89 -23.84
N LYS A 216 1.72 3.43 -22.61
CA LYS A 216 2.89 4.24 -22.25
C LYS A 216 4.16 3.39 -22.28
N ALA A 217 4.14 2.21 -21.68
CA ALA A 217 5.27 1.30 -21.67
C ALA A 217 5.63 0.84 -23.08
N MET A 218 4.63 0.52 -23.93
CA MET A 218 4.84 0.18 -25.34
C MET A 218 5.58 1.31 -26.08
N LYS A 219 5.11 2.55 -25.94
CA LYS A 219 5.76 3.72 -26.58
C LYS A 219 7.21 3.87 -26.15
N VAL A 220 7.49 3.76 -24.85
CA VAL A 220 8.83 3.86 -24.31
C VAL A 220 9.71 2.75 -24.88
N LEU A 221 9.28 1.49 -24.81
CA LEU A 221 10.05 0.36 -25.32
C LEU A 221 10.38 0.52 -26.80
N LEU A 222 9.40 0.93 -27.63
CA LEU A 222 9.59 1.15 -29.07
C LEU A 222 10.53 2.32 -29.34
N LEU A 223 10.42 3.42 -28.58
CA LEU A 223 11.29 4.58 -28.71
C LEU A 223 12.77 4.22 -28.47
N TYR A 224 13.01 3.32 -27.52
CA TYR A 224 14.37 2.84 -27.21
C TYR A 224 14.81 1.63 -28.05
N GLY A 225 14.03 1.21 -29.03
CA GLY A 225 14.43 0.24 -30.06
C GLY A 225 14.13 -1.24 -29.71
N ALA A 226 13.12 -1.53 -28.88
CA ALA A 226 12.65 -2.89 -28.67
C ALA A 226 12.20 -3.53 -30.00
N LYS A 227 12.60 -4.77 -30.25
CA LYS A 227 12.35 -5.49 -31.49
C LYS A 227 10.91 -5.98 -31.58
N LEU A 228 10.22 -5.64 -32.66
CA LEU A 228 8.85 -6.07 -32.95
C LEU A 228 8.74 -7.52 -33.48
N GLY A 229 9.83 -8.07 -34.00
CA GLY A 229 9.87 -9.38 -34.65
C GLY A 229 10.28 -10.54 -33.76
N VAL A 230 10.53 -10.31 -32.47
CA VAL A 230 10.88 -11.39 -31.53
C VAL A 230 9.66 -12.28 -31.32
N GLN A 231 9.83 -13.58 -31.50
CA GLN A 231 8.78 -14.58 -31.27
C GLN A 231 8.90 -15.16 -29.87
N ASN A 232 7.77 -15.35 -29.21
CA ASN A 232 7.69 -16.09 -27.95
C ASN A 232 7.65 -17.61 -28.19
N ALA A 233 7.52 -18.42 -27.12
CA ALA A 233 7.44 -19.89 -27.22
C ALA A 233 6.25 -20.39 -28.05
N ALA A 234 5.19 -19.59 -28.19
CA ALA A 234 4.05 -19.88 -29.07
C ALA A 234 4.27 -19.40 -30.50
N SER A 235 5.50 -18.96 -30.88
CA SER A 235 5.86 -18.39 -32.18
C SER A 235 5.05 -17.12 -32.55
N VAL A 236 4.54 -16.41 -31.54
CA VAL A 236 3.76 -15.18 -31.70
C VAL A 236 4.66 -13.98 -31.46
N THR A 237 4.59 -12.97 -32.32
CA THR A 237 5.29 -11.69 -32.16
C THR A 237 4.41 -10.69 -31.42
N PRO A 238 4.97 -9.61 -30.82
CA PRO A 238 4.18 -8.55 -30.19
C PRO A 238 3.14 -7.92 -31.14
N VAL A 239 3.46 -7.83 -32.43
CA VAL A 239 2.54 -7.29 -33.46
C VAL A 239 1.36 -8.23 -33.69
N GLN A 240 1.60 -9.54 -33.77
CA GLN A 240 0.53 -10.52 -33.93
C GLN A 240 -0.37 -10.52 -32.70
N LEU A 241 0.22 -10.49 -31.48
CA LEU A 241 -0.52 -10.40 -30.23
C LEU A 241 -1.44 -9.18 -30.18
N ALA A 242 -0.98 -8.01 -30.67
CA ALA A 242 -1.79 -6.80 -30.75
C ALA A 242 -2.97 -6.93 -31.73
N ARG A 243 -2.76 -7.58 -32.87
CA ARG A 243 -3.83 -7.83 -33.89
C ARG A 243 -4.89 -8.80 -33.34
N ASP A 244 -4.47 -9.86 -32.67
CA ASP A 244 -5.37 -10.84 -32.06
C ASP A 244 -6.21 -10.23 -30.95
N TRP A 245 -5.61 -9.37 -30.14
CA TRP A 245 -6.33 -8.62 -29.12
C TRP A 245 -7.39 -7.67 -29.71
N GLN A 246 -7.05 -6.93 -30.79
CA GLN A 246 -8.00 -6.06 -31.50
C GLN A 246 -9.14 -6.86 -32.14
N ARG A 247 -8.83 -8.03 -32.70
CA ARG A 247 -9.83 -8.94 -33.29
C ARG A 247 -10.77 -9.46 -32.22
N GLY A 248 -10.25 -9.96 -31.08
CA GLY A 248 -11.05 -10.46 -29.96
C GLY A 248 -11.99 -9.40 -29.36
N ILE A 249 -11.52 -8.15 -29.23
CA ILE A 249 -12.40 -7.04 -28.81
C ILE A 249 -13.49 -6.79 -29.82
N ARG A 250 -13.17 -6.77 -31.13
CA ARG A 250 -14.16 -6.56 -32.20
C ARG A 250 -15.23 -7.66 -32.20
N GLU A 251 -14.82 -8.92 -32.07
CA GLU A 251 -15.73 -10.07 -31.98
C GLU A 251 -16.62 -9.99 -30.72
N ALA A 252 -16.07 -9.64 -29.58
CA ALA A 252 -16.84 -9.46 -28.33
C ALA A 252 -17.87 -8.34 -28.45
N LEU A 253 -17.51 -7.19 -29.07
CA LEU A 253 -18.43 -6.08 -29.28
C LEU A 253 -19.54 -6.47 -30.29
N GLN A 254 -19.22 -7.23 -31.33
CA GLN A 254 -20.21 -7.73 -32.29
C GLN A 254 -21.17 -8.72 -31.63
N ALA A 255 -20.69 -9.64 -30.79
CA ALA A 255 -21.51 -10.56 -30.03
C ALA A 255 -22.50 -9.85 -29.10
N HIS A 256 -22.06 -8.76 -28.44
CA HIS A 256 -22.94 -7.94 -27.61
C HIS A 256 -23.93 -7.06 -28.40
N ALA A 257 -23.54 -6.60 -29.59
CA ALA A 257 -24.42 -5.83 -30.46
C ALA A 257 -25.53 -6.68 -31.11
N GLY A 258 -25.32 -8.00 -31.22
CA GLY A 258 -26.25 -8.95 -31.80
C GLY A 258 -27.38 -9.44 -30.90
N HIS A 259 -27.42 -9.06 -29.62
CA HIS A 259 -28.51 -9.40 -28.70
C HIS A 259 -29.49 -8.22 -28.61
N PRO A 260 -30.65 -8.25 -29.34
CA PRO A 260 -31.69 -7.26 -29.09
C PRO A 260 -32.21 -7.45 -27.67
N ARG A 261 -32.09 -6.39 -26.83
CA ARG A 261 -32.80 -6.33 -25.55
C ARG A 261 -34.28 -6.51 -25.81
N THR A 262 -34.79 -7.70 -25.63
CA THR A 262 -36.24 -7.90 -25.48
C THR A 262 -36.65 -7.16 -24.19
N ARG A 263 -37.23 -5.97 -24.38
CA ARG A 263 -37.98 -5.31 -23.31
C ARG A 263 -39.25 -6.13 -23.11
N SER A 264 -39.33 -6.82 -21.97
CA SER A 264 -40.61 -7.24 -21.34
C SER A 264 -41.00 -6.21 -20.32
#